data_2aeb89bb25ab2e737b7b85aa37a11c1a
#
_entry.id   2aeb89bb25ab2e737b7b85aa37a11c1a
#
_cell.length_a   1.000
_cell.length_b   1.000
_cell.length_c   1.000
_cell.angle_alpha   90.00
_cell.angle_beta   90.00
_cell.angle_gamma   90.00
#
_symmetry.space_group_name_H-M   'P 1'
#
loop_
_entity.id
_entity.type
_entity.pdbx_description
1 polymer ?
#
loop_
_entity_poly.entity_id
_entity_poly.type
_entity_poly.pdbx_seq_one_letter_code
_entity_poly.pdbx_strand_id
1 'polypeptide(L)'
;MNVKNVRLINKEERDEINRLSNEALKLLNLSDESNIIDILNKMNIFVDNFIENNSDNSLEEDYAYKFGSLFGNLINAKYEWQWYYIENEKDIFYGVVSQKQRACCICHNYFYEILTQKRSNNFKLLFNMIEKEYPKNWYFVVLK
;
A
#
# COMPACT_ATOMS: atom_id res chain seq x y z
N MET A 1 -3.52 -14.81 7.36
CA MET A 1 -2.05 -14.94 7.24
C MET A 1 -1.49 -15.53 8.53
N ASN A 2 -0.59 -16.49 8.41
CA ASN A 2 0.11 -17.05 9.57
C ASN A 2 1.32 -16.18 9.90
N VAL A 3 1.16 -15.29 10.86
CA VAL A 3 2.21 -14.36 11.27
C VAL A 3 3.11 -15.04 12.30
N LYS A 4 4.41 -15.09 12.00
CA LYS A 4 5.44 -15.62 12.90
C LYS A 4 6.00 -14.52 13.80
N ASN A 5 6.22 -13.35 13.24
CA ASN A 5 6.78 -12.21 13.94
C ASN A 5 6.18 -10.91 13.40
N VAL A 6 5.87 -10.00 14.31
CA VAL A 6 5.27 -8.73 13.93
C VAL A 6 5.71 -7.65 14.91
N ARG A 7 6.03 -6.46 14.38
CA ARG A 7 6.36 -5.29 15.18
C ARG A 7 6.05 -4.02 14.41
N LEU A 8 5.86 -2.94 15.12
CA LEU A 8 5.80 -1.61 14.48
C LEU A 8 7.13 -1.35 13.76
N ILE A 9 7.05 -0.60 12.68
CA ILE A 9 8.27 -0.22 11.96
C ILE A 9 9.12 0.73 12.81
N ASN A 10 10.44 0.68 12.61
CA ASN A 10 11.38 1.59 13.27
C ASN A 10 11.54 2.88 12.44
N LYS A 11 12.36 3.80 12.96
CA LYS A 11 12.58 5.10 12.32
C LYS A 11 13.19 4.98 10.91
N GLU A 12 14.17 4.11 10.73
CA GLU A 12 14.83 3.92 9.44
C GLU A 12 13.85 3.40 8.39
N GLU A 13 13.03 2.43 8.76
CA GLU A 13 12.00 1.87 7.90
C GLU A 13 10.96 2.94 7.55
N ARG A 14 10.56 3.74 8.52
CA ARG A 14 9.62 4.84 8.29
C ARG A 14 10.19 5.89 7.35
N ASP A 15 11.44 6.27 7.54
CA ASP A 15 12.10 7.26 6.68
C ASP A 15 12.14 6.77 5.23
N GLU A 16 12.45 5.50 5.03
CA GLU A 16 12.48 4.90 3.68
C GLU A 16 11.10 4.85 3.03
N ILE A 17 10.08 4.43 3.78
CA ILE A 17 8.69 4.40 3.28
C ILE A 17 8.24 5.82 2.91
N ASN A 18 8.55 6.81 3.74
CA ASN A 18 8.18 8.20 3.47
C ASN A 18 8.95 8.76 2.26
N ARG A 19 10.21 8.38 2.08
CA ARG A 19 10.98 8.75 0.91
C ARG A 19 10.33 8.21 -0.37
N LEU A 20 9.96 6.94 -0.37
CA LEU A 20 9.29 6.29 -1.51
C LEU A 20 7.93 6.94 -1.79
N SER A 21 7.16 7.21 -0.75
CA SER A 21 5.87 7.90 -0.86
C SER A 21 6.02 9.27 -1.50
N ASN A 22 7.03 10.05 -1.09
CA ASN A 22 7.30 11.36 -1.65
C ASN A 22 7.72 11.27 -3.12
N GLU A 23 8.48 10.25 -3.49
CA GLU A 23 8.84 10.02 -4.90
C GLU A 23 7.61 9.70 -5.74
N ALA A 24 6.67 8.92 -5.20
CA ALA A 24 5.40 8.67 -5.88
C ALA A 24 4.62 9.97 -6.09
N LEU A 25 4.52 10.82 -5.07
CA LEU A 25 3.86 12.12 -5.21
C LEU A 25 4.50 12.99 -6.28
N LYS A 26 5.83 12.99 -6.38
CA LYS A 26 6.55 13.71 -7.44
C LYS A 26 6.19 13.20 -8.83
N LEU A 27 6.06 11.88 -8.99
CA LEU A 27 5.63 11.30 -10.26
C LEU A 27 4.24 11.77 -10.67
N LEU A 28 3.40 12.09 -9.68
CA LEU A 28 2.03 12.58 -9.90
C LEU A 28 1.96 14.11 -9.97
N ASN A 29 3.07 14.81 -9.81
CA ASN A 29 3.13 16.28 -9.69
C ASN A 29 2.28 16.80 -8.54
N LEU A 30 2.30 16.10 -7.42
CA LEU A 30 1.56 16.43 -6.21
C LEU A 30 2.50 16.56 -5.01
N SER A 31 1.96 17.04 -3.88
CA SER A 31 2.67 17.11 -2.61
C SER A 31 1.87 16.39 -1.52
N ASP A 32 2.47 16.24 -0.36
CA ASP A 32 1.82 15.63 0.81
C ASP A 32 0.66 16.46 1.36
N GLU A 33 0.57 17.72 0.97
CA GLU A 33 -0.56 18.61 1.32
C GLU A 33 -1.75 18.43 0.38
N SER A 34 -1.61 17.66 -0.69
CA SER A 34 -2.69 17.43 -1.64
C SER A 34 -3.82 16.62 -1.02
N ASN A 35 -5.02 16.83 -1.52
CA ASN A 35 -6.22 16.13 -1.06
C ASN A 35 -6.14 14.63 -1.40
N ILE A 36 -6.55 13.78 -0.47
CA ILE A 36 -6.49 12.32 -0.63
C ILE A 36 -7.24 11.86 -1.89
N ILE A 37 -8.41 12.42 -2.15
CA ILE A 37 -9.22 12.05 -3.32
C ILE A 37 -8.46 12.39 -4.61
N ASP A 38 -7.82 13.56 -4.67
CA ASP A 38 -7.03 13.96 -5.82
C ASP A 38 -5.82 13.05 -6.02
N ILE A 39 -5.15 12.68 -4.93
CA ILE A 39 -4.03 11.74 -4.99
C ILE A 39 -4.48 10.40 -5.55
N LEU A 40 -5.56 9.83 -5.02
CA LEU A 40 -6.08 8.54 -5.48
C LEU A 40 -6.48 8.58 -6.95
N ASN A 41 -7.13 9.65 -7.38
CA ASN A 41 -7.52 9.80 -8.78
C ASN A 41 -6.33 9.88 -9.72
N LYS A 42 -5.31 10.65 -9.36
CA LYS A 42 -4.08 10.76 -10.17
C LYS A 42 -3.27 9.46 -10.15
N MET A 43 -3.19 8.78 -9.01
CA MET A 43 -2.60 7.45 -8.95
C MET A 43 -3.29 6.50 -9.92
N ASN A 44 -4.61 6.51 -9.94
CA ASN A 44 -5.38 5.62 -10.81
C ASN A 44 -5.09 5.87 -12.29
N ILE A 45 -5.06 7.13 -12.70
CA ILE A 45 -4.70 7.51 -14.07
C ILE A 45 -3.28 7.04 -14.40
N PHE A 46 -2.33 7.28 -13.51
CA PHE A 46 -0.93 6.89 -13.72
C PHE A 46 -0.79 5.37 -13.85
N VAL A 47 -1.41 4.62 -12.95
CA VAL A 47 -1.33 3.15 -12.95
C VAL A 47 -2.00 2.57 -14.20
N ASP A 48 -3.18 3.05 -14.58
CA ASP A 48 -3.86 2.59 -15.78
C ASP A 48 -3.03 2.88 -17.04
N ASN A 49 -2.44 4.08 -17.14
CA ASN A 49 -1.57 4.43 -18.26
C ASN A 49 -0.32 3.56 -18.30
N PHE A 50 0.27 3.28 -17.14
CA PHE A 50 1.44 2.40 -17.05
C PHE A 50 1.13 1.00 -17.56
N ILE A 51 0.01 0.42 -17.11
CA ILE A 51 -0.42 -0.92 -17.53
C ILE A 51 -0.69 -0.96 -19.04
N GLU A 52 -1.39 0.07 -19.54
CA GLU A 52 -1.82 0.12 -20.93
C GLU A 52 -0.67 0.33 -21.91
N ASN A 53 0.32 1.13 -21.51
CA ASN A 53 1.42 1.57 -22.40
C ASN A 53 2.78 0.98 -22.00
N ASN A 54 2.81 0.03 -21.07
CA ASN A 54 4.07 -0.45 -20.52
C ASN A 54 4.80 -1.37 -21.49
N SER A 55 5.87 -0.84 -22.08
CA SER A 55 6.83 -1.63 -22.85
C SER A 55 8.10 -1.94 -22.03
N ASP A 56 8.24 -1.39 -20.82
CA ASP A 56 9.42 -1.56 -19.96
C ASP A 56 9.01 -2.12 -18.60
N ASN A 57 9.12 -3.45 -18.49
CA ASN A 57 8.78 -4.17 -17.26
C ASN A 57 9.78 -3.94 -16.13
N SER A 58 10.89 -3.23 -16.37
CA SER A 58 11.91 -2.98 -15.35
C SER A 58 11.43 -2.00 -14.26
N LEU A 59 10.36 -1.23 -14.53
CA LEU A 59 9.86 -0.22 -13.60
C LEU A 59 8.78 -0.75 -12.64
N GLU A 60 8.28 -1.96 -12.86
CA GLU A 60 7.16 -2.50 -12.07
C GLU A 60 7.47 -2.58 -10.57
N GLU A 61 8.63 -3.11 -10.23
CA GLU A 61 9.04 -3.25 -8.83
C GLU A 61 9.25 -1.88 -8.16
N ASP A 62 9.94 -0.97 -8.85
CA ASP A 62 10.19 0.38 -8.34
C ASP A 62 8.89 1.13 -8.06
N TYR A 63 7.96 1.08 -9.01
CA TYR A 63 6.66 1.74 -8.86
C TYR A 63 5.80 1.07 -7.80
N ALA A 64 5.90 -0.26 -7.64
CA ALA A 64 5.18 -0.96 -6.58
C ALA A 64 5.61 -0.48 -5.20
N TYR A 65 6.91 -0.30 -4.98
CA TYR A 65 7.41 0.25 -3.72
C TYR A 65 6.95 1.70 -3.50
N LYS A 66 7.02 2.52 -4.52
CA LYS A 66 6.64 3.93 -4.43
C LYS A 66 5.13 4.11 -4.19
N PHE A 67 4.31 3.52 -5.05
CA PHE A 67 2.86 3.66 -4.93
C PHE A 67 2.28 2.85 -3.77
N GLY A 68 2.87 1.71 -3.45
CA GLY A 68 2.48 0.96 -2.25
C GLY A 68 2.75 1.74 -0.98
N SER A 69 3.89 2.43 -0.90
CA SER A 69 4.22 3.28 0.25
C SER A 69 3.26 4.46 0.36
N LEU A 70 2.96 5.13 -0.76
CA LEU A 70 1.99 6.22 -0.78
C LEU A 70 0.59 5.73 -0.37
N PHE A 71 0.14 4.62 -0.93
CA PHE A 71 -1.18 4.06 -0.62
C PHE A 71 -1.31 3.71 0.85
N GLY A 72 -0.31 3.07 1.43
CA GLY A 72 -0.30 2.75 2.85
C GLY A 72 -0.35 4.00 3.72
N ASN A 73 0.39 5.04 3.36
CA ASN A 73 0.35 6.31 4.07
C ASN A 73 -1.05 6.95 4.01
N LEU A 74 -1.73 6.85 2.87
CA LEU A 74 -3.09 7.36 2.72
C LEU A 74 -4.09 6.58 3.60
N ILE A 75 -3.97 5.26 3.66
CA ILE A 75 -4.79 4.43 4.55
C ILE A 75 -4.58 4.85 6.00
N ASN A 76 -3.33 4.98 6.42
CA ASN A 76 -3.02 5.37 7.79
C ASN A 76 -3.57 6.75 8.13
N ALA A 77 -3.49 7.70 7.20
CA ALA A 77 -4.00 9.05 7.42
C ALA A 77 -5.52 9.09 7.58
N LYS A 78 -6.25 8.29 6.81
CA LYS A 78 -7.71 8.30 6.84
C LYS A 78 -8.30 7.36 7.90
N TYR A 79 -7.74 6.18 8.06
CA TYR A 79 -8.34 5.11 8.87
C TYR A 79 -7.60 4.85 10.17
N GLU A 80 -6.52 5.59 10.45
CA GLU A 80 -5.73 5.46 11.67
C GLU A 80 -5.10 4.07 11.84
N TRP A 81 -4.68 3.48 10.71
CA TRP A 81 -3.87 2.26 10.71
C TRP A 81 -2.40 2.63 10.88
N GLN A 82 -1.54 1.62 11.01
CA GLN A 82 -0.10 1.81 11.20
C GLN A 82 0.70 0.83 10.38
N TRP A 83 1.91 1.23 10.00
CA TRP A 83 2.86 0.35 9.34
C TRP A 83 3.47 -0.64 10.32
N TYR A 84 3.54 -1.90 9.89
CA TYR A 84 4.18 -2.99 10.63
C TYR A 84 5.18 -3.73 9.75
N TYR A 85 6.23 -4.21 10.39
CA TYR A 85 7.08 -5.28 9.88
C TYR A 85 6.36 -6.60 10.19
N ILE A 86 6.15 -7.42 9.16
CA ILE A 86 5.37 -8.66 9.26
C ILE A 86 6.20 -9.79 8.68
N GLU A 87 6.44 -10.83 9.47
CA GLU A 87 7.16 -12.00 9.04
C GLU A 87 6.26 -13.22 9.14
N ASN A 88 6.13 -13.97 8.05
CA ASN A 88 5.53 -15.30 8.09
C ASN A 88 6.64 -16.35 7.88
N GLU A 89 6.28 -17.62 7.73
CA GLU A 89 7.27 -18.69 7.60
C GLU A 89 8.14 -18.59 6.33
N LYS A 90 7.67 -17.87 5.31
CA LYS A 90 8.32 -17.83 3.99
C LYS A 90 8.96 -16.49 3.68
N ASP A 91 8.34 -15.40 4.10
CA ASP A 91 8.68 -14.07 3.63
C ASP A 91 8.57 -13.01 4.71
N ILE A 92 9.16 -11.86 4.41
CA ILE A 92 9.07 -10.65 5.20
C ILE A 92 8.32 -9.61 4.39
N PHE A 93 7.36 -8.93 5.02
CA PHE A 93 6.56 -7.89 4.39
C PHE A 93 6.49 -6.65 5.26
N TYR A 94 6.23 -5.53 4.61
CA TYR A 94 5.72 -4.33 5.28
C TYR A 94 4.26 -4.15 4.89
N GLY A 95 3.42 -3.87 5.86
CA GLY A 95 2.01 -3.67 5.61
C GLY A 95 1.41 -2.67 6.58
N VAL A 96 0.30 -2.07 6.18
CA VAL A 96 -0.50 -1.27 7.09
C VAL A 96 -1.53 -2.18 7.74
N VAL A 97 -1.72 -2.01 9.04
CA VAL A 97 -2.49 -2.93 9.87
C VAL A 97 -3.52 -2.16 10.67
N SER A 98 -4.75 -2.68 10.70
CA SER A 98 -5.85 -2.09 11.44
C SER A 98 -5.67 -2.22 12.94
N GLN A 99 -6.46 -1.47 13.69
CA GLN A 99 -6.48 -1.58 15.14
C GLN A 99 -6.76 -3.02 15.55
N LYS A 100 -6.11 -3.46 16.62
CA LYS A 100 -6.19 -4.83 17.14
C LYS A 100 -5.70 -5.89 16.15
N GLN A 101 -4.98 -5.47 15.10
CA GLN A 101 -4.31 -6.35 14.14
C GLN A 101 -5.27 -7.31 13.42
N ARG A 102 -6.49 -6.89 13.16
CA ARG A 102 -7.52 -7.74 12.55
C ARG A 102 -7.38 -7.86 11.04
N ALA A 103 -7.11 -6.74 10.37
CA ALA A 103 -6.94 -6.69 8.92
C ALA A 103 -5.65 -6.00 8.56
N CYS A 104 -5.12 -6.28 7.37
CA CYS A 104 -3.91 -5.64 6.89
C CYS A 104 -3.94 -5.51 5.36
N CYS A 105 -3.15 -4.59 4.84
CA CYS A 105 -2.86 -4.48 3.42
C CYS A 105 -1.35 -4.53 3.23
N ILE A 106 -0.88 -5.51 2.47
CA ILE A 106 0.53 -5.65 2.12
C ILE A 106 0.76 -4.81 0.86
N CYS A 107 0.90 -3.52 1.06
CA CYS A 107 0.76 -2.52 0.01
C CYS A 107 1.72 -2.68 -1.16
N HIS A 108 2.99 -2.99 -0.90
CA HIS A 108 3.98 -3.16 -1.97
C HIS A 108 3.64 -4.34 -2.87
N ASN A 109 3.32 -5.49 -2.27
CA ASN A 109 2.93 -6.68 -3.01
C ASN A 109 1.62 -6.46 -3.77
N TYR A 110 0.67 -5.79 -3.14
CA TYR A 110 -0.61 -5.47 -3.76
C TYR A 110 -0.42 -4.66 -5.03
N PHE A 111 0.38 -3.58 -5.00
CA PHE A 111 0.66 -2.78 -6.19
C PHE A 111 1.51 -3.53 -7.21
N TYR A 112 2.43 -4.38 -6.77
CA TYR A 112 3.19 -5.22 -7.71
C TYR A 112 2.27 -6.14 -8.51
N GLU A 113 1.29 -6.76 -7.85
CA GLU A 113 0.30 -7.59 -8.53
C GLU A 113 -0.54 -6.79 -9.54
N ILE A 114 -0.92 -5.56 -9.20
CA ILE A 114 -1.66 -4.68 -10.11
C ILE A 114 -0.80 -4.31 -11.32
N LEU A 115 0.43 -3.86 -11.09
CA LEU A 115 1.31 -3.39 -12.15
C LEU A 115 1.76 -4.52 -13.08
N THR A 116 1.86 -5.73 -12.59
CA THR A 116 2.18 -6.92 -13.39
C THR A 116 0.94 -7.62 -13.95
N GLN A 117 -0.23 -7.02 -13.76
CA GLN A 117 -1.52 -7.53 -14.25
C GLN A 117 -1.91 -8.91 -13.73
N LYS A 118 -1.36 -9.30 -12.59
CA LYS A 118 -1.80 -10.51 -11.87
C LYS A 118 -3.12 -10.28 -11.15
N ARG A 119 -3.52 -9.02 -11.06
CA ARG A 119 -4.74 -8.56 -10.41
C ARG A 119 -5.26 -7.33 -11.14
N SER A 120 -6.58 -7.17 -11.16
CA SER A 120 -7.18 -5.94 -11.69
C SER A 120 -6.84 -4.74 -10.81
N ASN A 121 -6.83 -3.55 -11.41
CA ASN A 121 -6.58 -2.31 -10.68
C ASN A 121 -7.85 -1.91 -9.90
N ASN A 122 -7.94 -2.36 -8.65
CA ASN A 122 -9.08 -2.12 -7.78
C ASN A 122 -8.74 -1.31 -6.52
N PHE A 123 -7.59 -0.61 -6.52
CA PHE A 123 -7.12 0.00 -5.27
C PHE A 123 -8.03 1.14 -4.77
N LYS A 124 -8.68 1.89 -5.66
CA LYS A 124 -9.62 2.93 -5.25
C LYS A 124 -10.84 2.30 -4.57
N LEU A 125 -11.34 1.21 -5.11
CA LEU A 125 -12.44 0.47 -4.51
C LEU A 125 -12.04 -0.07 -3.13
N LEU A 126 -10.86 -0.70 -3.06
CA LEU A 126 -10.35 -1.22 -1.79
C LEU A 126 -10.25 -0.10 -0.75
N PHE A 127 -9.66 1.05 -1.12
CA PHE A 127 -9.54 2.18 -0.22
C PHE A 127 -10.88 2.63 0.35
N ASN A 128 -11.91 2.67 -0.48
CA ASN A 128 -13.24 3.11 -0.07
C ASN A 128 -14.01 2.04 0.71
N MET A 129 -13.59 0.78 0.65
CA MET A 129 -14.23 -0.34 1.35
C MET A 129 -13.60 -0.64 2.72
N ILE A 130 -12.53 0.04 3.09
CA ILE A 130 -11.92 -0.15 4.40
C ILE A 130 -12.90 0.28 5.48
N GLU A 131 -13.10 -0.60 6.46
CA GLU A 131 -14.00 -0.38 7.57
C GLU A 131 -13.24 -0.01 8.84
N LYS A 132 -13.95 0.65 9.75
CA LYS A 132 -13.38 1.04 11.04
C LYS A 132 -13.17 -0.17 11.96
N GLU A 133 -14.05 -1.15 11.89
CA GLU A 133 -13.99 -2.34 12.72
C GLU A 133 -14.17 -3.61 11.87
N TYR A 134 -13.45 -4.64 12.26
CA TYR A 134 -13.50 -5.95 11.62
C TYR A 134 -13.90 -7.01 12.64
N PRO A 135 -14.36 -8.20 12.19
CA PRO A 135 -14.79 -9.25 13.11
C PRO A 135 -13.73 -9.58 14.16
N LYS A 136 -14.16 -9.87 15.39
CA LYS A 136 -13.25 -10.09 16.52
C LYS A 136 -12.35 -11.32 16.33
N ASN A 137 -12.77 -12.28 15.51
CA ASN A 137 -11.99 -13.47 15.22
C ASN A 137 -11.01 -13.29 14.07
N TRP A 138 -10.97 -12.10 13.45
CA TRP A 138 -9.97 -11.81 12.41
C TRP A 138 -8.62 -11.48 13.02
N TYR A 139 -7.56 -12.01 12.39
CA TYR A 139 -6.19 -11.69 12.74
C TYR A 139 -5.34 -11.65 11.47
N PHE A 140 -4.83 -10.49 11.14
CA PHE A 140 -4.04 -10.23 9.93
C PHE A 140 -4.71 -10.77 8.66
N VAL A 141 -6.01 -10.55 8.55
CA VAL A 141 -6.71 -10.88 7.30
C VAL A 141 -6.28 -9.89 6.23
N VAL A 142 -5.72 -10.41 5.14
CA VAL A 142 -5.17 -9.57 4.06
C VAL A 142 -6.31 -9.06 3.18
N LEU A 143 -6.39 -7.74 3.07
CA LEU A 143 -7.32 -7.05 2.17
C LEU A 143 -6.64 -6.82 0.82
N LYS A 144 -7.36 -7.16 -0.23
CA LYS A 144 -6.88 -6.96 -1.60
C LYS A 144 -7.97 -7.06 -2.65
#